data_c212dfce35f6e70012623251a969490f
#
_entry.id   c212dfce35f6e70012623251a969490f
#
_cell.length_a   1.000
_cell.length_b   1.000
_cell.length_c   1.000
_cell.angle_alpha   90.00
_cell.angle_beta   90.00
_cell.angle_gamma   90.00
#
_symmetry.space_group_name_H-M   'P 1'
#
loop_
_entity.id
_entity.type
_entity.pdbx_description
1 polymer ?
#
loop_
_entity_poly.entity_id
_entity_poly.type
_entity_poly.pdbx_seq_one_letter_code
_entity_poly.pdbx_strand_id
1 'polypeptide(L)'
;MPARVAAIHPLWAIEGGRITLDGRDFPVDRPELLRVRIGDRSARVVYASPTRMAAIVPAGIADGARVPIRLEDAEGETALITLAVPFATGLHQVDNPIFDRDGNLYVTYSGTRGQQVPVSIFRVRPNGTRAPSAMPAGTMAAMRVGDA
;
A
#
# COMPACT_ATOMS: atom_id res chain seq x y z
N MET A 1 -19.68 -15.22 -21.86
CA MET A 1 -18.28 -15.70 -21.85
C MET A 1 -17.78 -15.61 -20.40
N PRO A 2 -16.84 -16.44 -19.98
CA PRO A 2 -16.29 -16.31 -18.63
C PRO A 2 -15.52 -14.99 -18.49
N ALA A 3 -15.60 -14.40 -17.31
CA ALA A 3 -14.85 -13.20 -16.98
C ALA A 3 -13.34 -13.47 -17.09
N ARG A 4 -12.58 -12.49 -17.58
CA ARG A 4 -11.13 -12.63 -17.72
C ARG A 4 -10.41 -11.39 -17.22
N VAL A 5 -9.48 -11.56 -16.30
CA VAL A 5 -8.55 -10.52 -15.86
C VAL A 5 -7.37 -10.46 -16.83
N ALA A 6 -7.05 -9.27 -17.32
CA ALA A 6 -5.96 -9.02 -18.24
C ALA A 6 -4.78 -8.29 -17.58
N ALA A 7 -5.06 -7.38 -16.65
CA ALA A 7 -4.02 -6.64 -15.94
C ALA A 7 -4.50 -6.24 -14.53
N ILE A 8 -3.52 -6.00 -13.64
CA ILE A 8 -3.77 -5.50 -12.27
C ILE A 8 -2.83 -4.34 -11.99
N HIS A 9 -3.36 -3.30 -11.38
CA HIS A 9 -2.65 -2.08 -11.00
C HIS A 9 -3.08 -1.58 -9.61
N PRO A 10 -2.13 -1.10 -8.80
CA PRO A 10 -0.70 -1.24 -8.92
C PRO A 10 -0.23 -2.66 -8.61
N LEU A 11 1.00 -3.00 -9.01
CA LEU A 11 1.63 -4.30 -8.65
C LEU A 11 2.19 -4.32 -7.21
N TRP A 12 2.18 -3.17 -6.55
CA TRP A 12 2.56 -2.96 -5.15
C TRP A 12 1.40 -2.30 -4.43
N ALA A 13 1.00 -2.87 -3.31
CA ALA A 13 -0.10 -2.34 -2.52
C ALA A 13 0.19 -2.51 -1.02
N ILE A 14 -0.54 -1.77 -0.22
CA ILE A 14 -0.56 -1.91 1.24
C ILE A 14 -1.96 -2.33 1.68
N GLU A 15 -2.09 -2.82 2.89
CA GLU A 15 -3.37 -3.05 3.55
C GLU A 15 -4.24 -1.77 3.51
N GLY A 16 -5.50 -1.90 3.16
CA GLY A 16 -6.41 -0.76 2.95
C GLY A 16 -6.21 -0.04 1.61
N GLY A 17 -5.14 -0.34 0.88
CA GLY A 17 -4.89 0.21 -0.43
C GLY A 17 -5.89 -0.28 -1.48
N ARG A 18 -6.05 0.50 -2.55
CA ARG A 18 -6.93 0.16 -3.67
C ARG A 18 -6.13 -0.47 -4.79
N ILE A 19 -6.63 -1.58 -5.32
CA ILE A 19 -6.14 -2.20 -6.55
C ILE A 19 -7.22 -2.16 -7.62
N THR A 20 -6.80 -2.13 -8.87
CA THR A 20 -7.67 -2.14 -10.05
C THR A 20 -7.36 -3.36 -10.89
N LEU A 21 -8.40 -4.08 -11.28
CA LEU A 21 -8.34 -5.20 -12.21
C LEU A 21 -8.93 -4.72 -13.53
N ASP A 22 -8.16 -4.74 -14.60
CA ASP A 22 -8.63 -4.52 -15.96
C ASP A 22 -8.85 -5.88 -16.64
N GLY A 23 -9.91 -5.97 -17.43
CA GLY A 23 -10.28 -7.24 -18.04
C GLY A 23 -11.46 -7.13 -18.98
N ARG A 24 -12.26 -8.19 -19.06
CA ARG A 24 -13.48 -8.25 -19.88
C ARG A 24 -14.49 -9.20 -19.29
N ASP A 25 -15.74 -8.99 -19.67
CA ASP A 25 -16.88 -9.84 -19.33
C ASP A 25 -17.10 -9.98 -17.81
N PHE A 26 -16.74 -8.94 -17.02
CA PHE A 26 -17.04 -8.95 -15.60
C PHE A 26 -18.55 -8.92 -15.37
N PRO A 27 -19.10 -9.83 -14.53
CA PRO A 27 -20.54 -10.04 -14.37
C PRO A 27 -21.18 -8.95 -13.48
N VAL A 28 -21.22 -7.71 -13.94
CA VAL A 28 -21.71 -6.56 -13.17
C VAL A 28 -23.21 -6.59 -12.90
N ASP A 29 -23.96 -7.34 -13.68
CA ASP A 29 -25.39 -7.64 -13.51
C ASP A 29 -25.64 -8.69 -12.42
N ARG A 30 -24.61 -9.38 -11.95
CA ARG A 30 -24.64 -10.40 -10.91
C ARG A 30 -23.59 -10.13 -9.84
N PRO A 31 -23.83 -9.16 -8.94
CA PRO A 31 -22.84 -8.74 -7.94
C PRO A 31 -22.31 -9.84 -7.03
N GLU A 32 -23.10 -10.87 -6.82
CA GLU A 32 -22.71 -12.06 -6.04
C GLU A 32 -21.55 -12.86 -6.66
N LEU A 33 -21.31 -12.69 -7.96
CA LEU A 33 -20.19 -13.30 -8.68
C LEU A 33 -18.93 -12.42 -8.71
N LEU A 34 -19.03 -11.16 -8.27
CA LEU A 34 -17.91 -10.22 -8.20
C LEU A 34 -17.05 -10.48 -6.95
N ARG A 35 -16.55 -11.69 -6.79
CA ARG A 35 -15.77 -12.10 -5.62
C ARG A 35 -14.29 -12.05 -5.91
N VAL A 36 -13.62 -11.00 -5.43
CA VAL A 36 -12.16 -10.87 -5.53
C VAL A 36 -11.50 -11.43 -4.28
N ARG A 37 -10.51 -12.28 -4.46
CA ARG A 37 -9.64 -12.77 -3.39
C ARG A 37 -8.23 -12.25 -3.58
N ILE A 38 -7.62 -11.84 -2.47
CA ILE A 38 -6.22 -11.43 -2.39
C ILE A 38 -5.55 -12.34 -1.37
N GLY A 39 -4.66 -13.19 -1.84
CA GLY A 39 -4.19 -14.32 -1.05
C GLY A 39 -5.34 -15.25 -0.68
N ASP A 40 -5.50 -15.50 0.60
CA ASP A 40 -6.56 -16.34 1.19
C ASP A 40 -7.79 -15.54 1.65
N ARG A 41 -7.79 -14.20 1.51
CA ARG A 41 -8.85 -13.33 2.02
C ARG A 41 -9.72 -12.74 0.92
N SER A 42 -11.00 -12.58 1.24
CA SER A 42 -11.95 -11.87 0.37
C SER A 42 -11.67 -10.36 0.42
N ALA A 43 -11.59 -9.73 -0.74
CA ALA A 43 -11.41 -8.30 -0.90
C ALA A 43 -12.76 -7.62 -1.15
N ARG A 44 -12.96 -6.45 -0.56
CA ARG A 44 -14.17 -5.66 -0.79
C ARG A 44 -14.08 -4.96 -2.15
N VAL A 45 -14.97 -5.32 -3.06
CA VAL A 45 -15.13 -4.61 -4.33
C VAL A 45 -15.78 -3.25 -4.07
N VAL A 46 -15.20 -2.18 -4.57
CA VAL A 46 -15.67 -0.80 -4.40
C VAL A 46 -16.12 -0.15 -5.71
N TYR A 47 -15.78 -0.79 -6.82
CA TYR A 47 -16.21 -0.38 -8.15
C TYR A 47 -16.22 -1.58 -9.09
N ALA A 48 -17.19 -1.65 -9.99
CA ALA A 48 -17.23 -2.64 -11.06
C ALA A 48 -17.88 -2.08 -12.33
N SER A 49 -17.29 -2.46 -13.46
CA SER A 49 -17.82 -2.28 -14.81
C SER A 49 -17.49 -3.55 -15.62
N PRO A 50 -18.05 -3.75 -16.82
CA PRO A 50 -17.75 -4.95 -17.63
C PRO A 50 -16.27 -5.15 -17.95
N THR A 51 -15.45 -4.09 -17.86
CA THR A 51 -14.03 -4.13 -18.24
C THR A 51 -13.07 -3.73 -17.12
N ARG A 52 -13.59 -3.26 -15.98
CA ARG A 52 -12.75 -2.78 -14.88
C ARG A 52 -13.41 -3.00 -13.53
N MET A 53 -12.64 -3.46 -12.58
CA MET A 53 -13.03 -3.58 -11.17
C MET A 53 -12.01 -2.91 -10.26
N ALA A 54 -12.45 -2.45 -9.10
CA ALA A 54 -11.54 -2.01 -8.06
C ALA A 54 -11.91 -2.67 -6.73
N ALA A 55 -10.88 -3.11 -6.01
CA ALA A 55 -11.03 -3.76 -4.72
C ALA A 55 -10.03 -3.18 -3.70
N ILE A 56 -10.39 -3.30 -2.43
CA ILE A 56 -9.55 -2.88 -1.31
C ILE A 56 -8.78 -4.09 -0.78
N VAL A 57 -7.48 -3.92 -0.59
CA VAL A 57 -6.63 -4.94 0.02
C VAL A 57 -7.08 -5.19 1.46
N PRO A 58 -7.47 -6.42 1.80
CA PRO A 58 -7.97 -6.74 3.14
C PRO A 58 -6.85 -6.71 4.19
N ALA A 59 -7.25 -6.51 5.44
CA ALA A 59 -6.35 -6.54 6.59
C ALA A 59 -5.85 -7.96 6.91
N GLY A 60 -4.67 -8.04 7.54
CA GLY A 60 -4.14 -9.27 8.09
C GLY A 60 -3.63 -10.28 7.07
N ILE A 61 -3.26 -9.84 5.87
CA ILE A 61 -2.45 -10.62 4.93
C ILE A 61 -0.98 -10.45 5.34
N ALA A 62 -0.18 -11.50 5.16
CA ALA A 62 1.24 -11.47 5.49
C ALA A 62 1.96 -10.35 4.73
N ASP A 63 2.62 -9.48 5.47
CA ASP A 63 3.37 -8.35 4.96
C ASP A 63 4.63 -8.78 4.20
N GLY A 64 4.97 -8.04 3.13
CA GLY A 64 6.15 -8.30 2.30
C GLY A 64 6.01 -9.50 1.36
N ALA A 65 4.88 -10.20 1.38
CA ALA A 65 4.63 -11.36 0.54
C ALA A 65 4.15 -10.96 -0.86
N ARG A 66 4.47 -11.80 -1.83
CA ARG A 66 3.80 -11.81 -3.13
C ARG A 66 2.54 -12.67 -3.00
N VAL A 67 1.39 -12.07 -3.21
CA VAL A 67 0.11 -12.73 -3.03
C VAL A 67 -0.68 -12.78 -4.35
N PRO A 68 -1.37 -13.90 -4.60
CA PRO A 68 -2.21 -14.03 -5.78
C PRO A 68 -3.48 -13.20 -5.63
N ILE A 69 -3.92 -12.61 -6.74
CA ILE A 69 -5.25 -12.03 -6.87
C ILE A 69 -6.05 -12.90 -7.82
N ARG A 70 -7.25 -13.25 -7.37
CA ARG A 70 -8.19 -14.07 -8.13
C ARG A 70 -9.56 -13.44 -8.11
N LEU A 71 -10.20 -13.42 -9.26
CA LEU A 71 -11.65 -13.28 -9.35
C LEU A 71 -12.22 -14.69 -9.34
N GLU A 72 -13.07 -15.02 -8.36
CA GLU A 72 -13.75 -16.31 -8.33
C GLU A 72 -14.60 -16.44 -9.61
N ASP A 73 -14.68 -17.64 -10.15
CA ASP A 73 -15.40 -17.96 -11.40
C ASP A 73 -14.88 -17.25 -12.66
N ALA A 74 -13.69 -16.64 -12.63
CA ALA A 74 -13.02 -16.11 -13.81
C ALA A 74 -11.99 -17.10 -14.36
N GLU A 75 -11.85 -17.11 -15.68
CA GLU A 75 -10.75 -17.76 -16.37
C GLU A 75 -9.56 -16.80 -16.48
N GLY A 76 -8.35 -17.32 -16.43
CA GLY A 76 -7.13 -16.57 -16.68
C GLY A 76 -6.04 -16.83 -15.66
N GLU A 77 -4.89 -16.22 -15.91
CA GLU A 77 -3.75 -16.33 -15.02
C GLU A 77 -4.00 -15.56 -13.72
N THR A 78 -3.58 -16.17 -12.64
CA THR A 78 -3.54 -15.53 -11.33
C THR A 78 -2.45 -14.46 -11.34
N ALA A 79 -2.82 -13.21 -11.28
CA ALA A 79 -1.83 -12.14 -11.14
C ALA A 79 -1.31 -12.07 -9.71
N LEU A 80 -0.05 -11.69 -9.57
CA LEU A 80 0.62 -11.53 -8.28
C LEU A 80 0.84 -10.05 -8.01
N ILE A 81 0.50 -9.60 -6.81
CA ILE A 81 0.93 -8.30 -6.28
C ILE A 81 1.86 -8.50 -5.10
N THR A 82 2.72 -7.52 -4.86
CA THR A 82 3.55 -7.46 -3.65
C THR A 82 2.87 -6.58 -2.62
N LEU A 83 2.68 -7.11 -1.42
CA LEU A 83 2.18 -6.33 -0.29
C LEU A 83 3.36 -5.66 0.42
N ALA A 84 3.37 -4.34 0.43
CA ALA A 84 4.37 -3.56 1.11
C ALA A 84 4.05 -3.47 2.61
N VAL A 85 5.09 -3.47 3.41
CA VAL A 85 4.99 -3.27 4.87
C VAL A 85 5.03 -1.78 5.16
N PRO A 86 4.17 -1.26 6.05
CA PRO A 86 4.33 0.09 6.56
C PRO A 86 5.71 0.25 7.23
N PHE A 87 6.56 1.10 6.66
CA PHE A 87 7.91 1.32 7.18
C PHE A 87 7.91 2.26 8.39
N ALA A 88 7.01 3.24 8.38
CA ALA A 88 6.84 4.20 9.47
C ALA A 88 5.39 4.65 9.57
N THR A 89 4.94 4.87 10.80
CA THR A 89 3.63 5.44 11.13
C THR A 89 3.79 6.61 12.11
N GLY A 90 2.78 7.47 12.23
CA GLY A 90 2.82 8.61 13.14
C GLY A 90 3.69 9.77 12.66
N LEU A 91 4.20 9.70 11.45
CA LEU A 91 4.76 10.85 10.77
C LEU A 91 3.59 11.73 10.31
N HIS A 92 3.65 13.03 10.64
CA HIS A 92 2.71 14.01 10.08
C HIS A 92 2.93 14.15 8.58
N GLN A 93 2.37 15.17 7.96
CA GLN A 93 2.61 15.41 6.54
C GLN A 93 4.11 15.47 6.24
N VAL A 94 4.59 14.52 5.47
CA VAL A 94 6.01 14.42 5.08
C VAL A 94 6.13 14.27 3.58
N ASP A 95 7.22 14.79 3.04
CA ASP A 95 7.59 14.73 1.64
C ASP A 95 9.03 14.24 1.45
N ASN A 96 9.42 14.11 0.18
CA ASN A 96 10.78 13.82 -0.24
C ASN A 96 11.41 12.61 0.46
N PRO A 97 10.80 11.41 0.35
CA PRO A 97 11.37 10.21 0.94
C PRO A 97 12.68 9.83 0.22
N ILE A 98 13.73 9.62 1.00
CA ILE A 98 15.02 9.16 0.50
C ILE A 98 15.57 8.06 1.41
N PHE A 99 16.17 7.04 0.84
CA PHE A 99 16.84 5.99 1.60
C PHE A 99 18.36 6.14 1.46
N ASP A 100 19.08 5.97 2.56
CA ASP A 100 20.53 5.83 2.53
C ASP A 100 20.96 4.36 2.27
N ARG A 101 22.27 4.12 2.20
CA ARG A 101 22.81 2.79 1.95
C ARG A 101 22.57 1.81 3.09
N ASP A 102 22.33 2.31 4.28
CA ASP A 102 22.02 1.52 5.48
C ASP A 102 20.53 1.23 5.61
N GLY A 103 19.71 1.72 4.64
CA GLY A 103 18.27 1.54 4.61
C GLY A 103 17.50 2.48 5.53
N ASN A 104 18.13 3.53 6.08
CA ASN A 104 17.39 4.55 6.81
C ASN A 104 16.57 5.39 5.85
N LEU A 105 15.32 5.66 6.22
CA LEU A 105 14.43 6.56 5.51
C LEU A 105 14.59 7.97 6.08
N TYR A 106 14.81 8.94 5.21
CA TYR A 106 14.76 10.37 5.54
C TYR A 106 13.56 10.98 4.83
N VAL A 107 12.79 11.79 5.56
CA VAL A 107 11.64 12.53 5.04
C VAL A 107 11.64 13.95 5.58
N THR A 108 11.19 14.90 4.77
CA THR A 108 11.04 16.29 5.19
C THR A 108 9.63 16.55 5.69
N TYR A 109 9.49 17.44 6.66
CA TYR A 109 8.19 17.90 7.09
C TYR A 109 7.60 18.87 6.03
N SER A 110 6.36 18.62 5.64
CA SER A 110 5.64 19.41 4.63
C SER A 110 4.38 20.09 5.16
N GLY A 111 4.33 20.37 6.45
CA GLY A 111 3.18 21.01 7.08
C GLY A 111 2.87 22.44 6.61
N THR A 112 1.84 23.02 7.16
CA THR A 112 1.32 24.35 6.77
C THR A 112 2.40 25.44 6.84
N ARG A 113 2.47 26.27 5.80
CA ARG A 113 3.40 27.42 5.77
C ARG A 113 3.22 28.32 7.00
N GLY A 114 4.34 28.66 7.64
CA GLY A 114 4.36 29.51 8.82
C GLY A 114 4.27 28.77 10.15
N GLN A 115 4.08 27.46 10.13
CA GLN A 115 4.14 26.65 11.33
C GLN A 115 5.61 26.42 11.72
N GLN A 116 6.01 26.89 12.89
CA GLN A 116 7.32 26.56 13.44
C GLN A 116 7.28 25.10 13.93
N VAL A 117 8.10 24.26 13.31
CA VAL A 117 8.28 22.88 13.74
C VAL A 117 9.69 22.71 14.29
N PRO A 118 9.86 22.01 15.39
CA PRO A 118 11.18 21.81 16.01
C PRO A 118 12.10 20.94 15.15
N VAL A 119 11.52 20.16 14.21
CA VAL A 119 12.27 19.22 13.37
C VAL A 119 11.76 19.34 11.93
N SER A 120 12.67 19.57 10.98
CA SER A 120 12.36 19.69 9.57
C SER A 120 12.62 18.40 8.79
N ILE A 121 13.49 17.52 9.31
CA ILE A 121 13.86 16.25 8.68
C ILE A 121 13.77 15.15 9.72
N PHE A 122 13.07 14.07 9.36
CA PHE A 122 12.95 12.87 10.18
C PHE A 122 13.79 11.75 9.60
N ARG A 123 14.48 11.02 10.45
CA ARG A 123 15.13 9.76 10.12
C ARG A 123 14.41 8.59 10.77
N VAL A 124 14.05 7.62 9.97
CA VAL A 124 13.47 6.35 10.43
C VAL A 124 14.46 5.23 10.13
N ARG A 125 14.81 4.45 11.13
CA ARG A 125 15.75 3.33 10.99
C ARG A 125 15.05 2.08 10.44
N PRO A 126 15.75 1.22 9.65
CA PRO A 126 15.19 -0.02 9.12
C PRO A 126 14.91 -1.09 10.18
N ASN A 127 15.46 -0.95 11.39
CA ASN A 127 15.23 -1.87 12.52
C ASN A 127 13.83 -1.72 13.11
N GLY A 128 12.90 -1.61 12.23
CA GLY A 128 11.57 -1.88 12.58
C GLY A 128 11.30 -3.35 12.91
N THR A 129 11.80 -3.84 13.99
CA THR A 129 10.82 -4.34 14.95
C THR A 129 9.76 -3.27 14.92
N ARG A 130 8.59 -3.61 14.37
CA ARG A 130 7.38 -2.76 14.37
C ARG A 130 7.56 -1.65 15.37
N ALA A 131 7.84 -0.40 14.92
CA ALA A 131 7.88 0.69 15.86
C ALA A 131 6.56 0.57 16.60
N PRO A 132 6.60 0.37 17.91
CA PRO A 132 5.36 0.34 18.68
C PRO A 132 4.65 1.62 18.26
N SER A 133 3.37 1.55 18.06
CA SER A 133 2.48 2.63 17.67
C SER A 133 2.44 3.75 18.74
N ALA A 134 3.55 4.17 19.21
CA ALA A 134 3.87 5.35 19.97
C ALA A 134 5.40 5.42 20.06
N MET A 135 6.02 6.02 19.08
CA MET A 135 7.25 6.72 19.42
C MET A 135 6.84 7.84 20.35
N PRO A 136 7.34 7.85 21.61
CA PRO A 136 7.09 8.99 22.47
C PRO A 136 7.57 10.24 21.75
N ALA A 137 6.76 11.29 21.78
CA ALA A 137 7.15 12.59 21.32
C ALA A 137 8.53 12.90 21.91
N GLY A 138 9.57 12.95 21.08
CA GLY A 138 10.92 13.21 21.56
C GLY A 138 12.03 12.31 21.02
N THR A 139 11.74 11.21 20.32
CA THR A 139 12.80 10.31 19.82
C THR A 139 13.09 10.53 18.33
N MET A 140 12.83 11.71 17.80
CA MET A 140 13.22 12.07 16.47
C MET A 140 14.57 12.78 16.49
N ALA A 141 15.61 12.09 16.04
CA ALA A 141 16.88 12.73 15.82
C ALA A 141 16.78 13.64 14.59
N ALA A 142 16.71 14.93 14.81
CA ALA A 142 16.95 15.87 13.74
C ALA A 142 18.37 15.65 13.21
N MET A 143 18.54 15.41 11.93
CA MET A 143 19.84 15.36 11.31
C MET A 143 19.99 16.61 10.45
N ARG A 144 21.01 17.45 10.78
CA ARG A 144 21.61 18.31 9.79
C ARG A 144 22.27 17.39 8.76
N VAL A 145 21.85 17.48 7.52
CA VAL A 145 22.65 16.95 6.43
C VAL A 145 23.91 17.83 6.46
N GLY A 146 24.97 17.28 7.00
CA GLY A 146 26.26 17.97 7.06
C GLY A 146 26.78 18.19 5.67
N ASP A 147 27.39 19.34 5.49
CA ASP A 147 28.11 19.73 4.30
C ASP A 147 29.09 18.61 3.90
N ALA A 148 28.99 18.19 2.62
CA ALA A 148 29.99 17.35 1.99
C ALA A 148 31.21 18.20 1.61
#